data_d70169e610f7699c958f1277603122b1
#
_entry.id   d70169e610f7699c958f1277603122b1
#
_cell.length_a   1.000
_cell.length_b   1.000
_cell.length_c   1.000
_cell.angle_alpha   90.00
_cell.angle_beta   90.00
_cell.angle_gamma   90.00
#
_symmetry.space_group_name_H-M   'P 1'
#
loop_
_entity.id
_entity.type
_entity.pdbx_description
1 polymer ?
#
loop_
_entity_poly.entity_id
_entity_poly.type
_entity_poly.pdbx_seq_one_letter_code
_entity_poly.pdbx_strand_id
1 'polypeptide(L)'
;DLLALVPQAAQLLPPLASFTTVAGYIKPGLPCGGTPVVVGAMDAWGGMFGVGVVRNGDAMCQSGTSEIAGIVSSTVVPTPGVILFPAYEGIFMHAAPTQSGGAALSWFSQILGRTPGETAELAAKATGSSPYFLPHLQGERAPLWDSASRGVFARLDPNSARAVLEGVGFSVRLAFDALKSSAALDPETINIGGGGAASDFWCQQRADILGKPIRRCAAQESAALGAAILAGRSSDSTAPLADIVHRLVRFDRTFEPDLDKSDFYDNRFGNYVELYQSLRAFNENVEP
;
A
#
# COMPACT_ATOMS: atom_id res chain seq x y z
N ASP A 1 18.37 -15.98 -16.59
CA ASP A 1 17.33 -15.47 -17.50
C ASP A 1 16.10 -16.40 -17.44
N LEU A 2 14.97 -15.89 -16.93
CA LEU A 2 13.73 -16.65 -16.79
C LEU A 2 13.17 -17.14 -18.13
N LEU A 3 13.40 -16.38 -19.21
CA LEU A 3 12.97 -16.74 -20.55
C LEU A 3 13.67 -18.01 -21.07
N ALA A 4 14.88 -18.29 -20.58
CA ALA A 4 15.63 -19.48 -20.96
C ALA A 4 15.03 -20.76 -20.34
N LEU A 5 14.21 -20.66 -19.28
CA LEU A 5 13.57 -21.79 -18.62
C LEU A 5 12.36 -22.34 -19.39
N VAL A 6 11.78 -21.55 -20.30
CA VAL A 6 10.61 -21.93 -21.09
C VAL A 6 10.98 -21.91 -22.58
N PRO A 7 11.04 -23.05 -23.26
CA PRO A 7 11.29 -23.09 -24.69
C PRO A 7 10.34 -22.20 -25.47
N GLN A 8 10.85 -21.39 -26.38
CA GLN A 8 10.08 -20.47 -27.21
C GLN A 8 9.39 -19.32 -26.45
N ALA A 9 9.67 -19.08 -25.15
CA ALA A 9 9.04 -18.02 -24.37
C ALA A 9 9.14 -16.65 -25.06
N ALA A 10 10.29 -16.31 -25.64
CA ALA A 10 10.49 -15.07 -26.35
C ALA A 10 9.58 -14.89 -27.59
N GLN A 11 9.11 -16.01 -28.19
CA GLN A 11 8.21 -15.99 -29.34
C GLN A 11 6.74 -15.92 -28.92
N LEU A 12 6.42 -16.36 -27.69
CA LEU A 12 5.05 -16.38 -27.14
C LEU A 12 4.68 -15.06 -26.46
N LEU A 13 5.68 -14.30 -26.03
CA LEU A 13 5.44 -13.01 -25.35
C LEU A 13 5.22 -11.89 -26.36
N PRO A 14 4.26 -10.99 -26.11
CA PRO A 14 4.09 -9.80 -26.93
C PRO A 14 5.31 -8.87 -26.77
N PRO A 15 5.58 -8.00 -27.75
CA PRO A 15 6.63 -7.01 -27.63
C PRO A 15 6.35 -6.02 -26.51
N LEU A 16 7.37 -5.62 -25.77
CA LEU A 16 7.25 -4.58 -24.77
C LEU A 16 6.95 -3.23 -25.43
N ALA A 17 6.01 -2.49 -24.85
CA ALA A 17 5.61 -1.18 -25.33
C ALA A 17 5.40 -0.21 -24.16
N SER A 18 5.39 1.09 -24.42
CA SER A 18 5.07 2.10 -23.42
C SER A 18 3.60 1.95 -22.96
N PHE A 19 3.32 2.30 -21.72
CA PHE A 19 1.98 2.29 -21.13
C PHE A 19 0.94 3.04 -21.96
N THR A 20 1.36 4.10 -22.65
CA THR A 20 0.48 4.96 -23.46
C THR A 20 0.45 4.60 -24.94
N THR A 21 1.13 3.53 -25.36
CA THR A 21 1.09 3.06 -26.75
C THR A 21 -0.32 2.60 -27.11
N VAL A 22 -0.85 3.06 -28.24
CA VAL A 22 -2.14 2.58 -28.77
C VAL A 22 -1.95 1.17 -29.30
N ALA A 23 -2.61 0.20 -28.67
CA ALA A 23 -2.57 -1.21 -29.05
C ALA A 23 -3.63 -1.57 -30.10
N GLY A 24 -4.67 -0.74 -30.24
CA GLY A 24 -5.77 -0.96 -31.19
C GLY A 24 -6.92 0.01 -30.96
N TYR A 25 -8.07 -0.32 -31.55
CA TYR A 25 -9.28 0.48 -31.44
C TYR A 25 -10.49 -0.40 -31.14
N ILE A 26 -11.48 0.14 -30.40
CA ILE A 26 -12.74 -0.53 -30.15
C ILE A 26 -13.46 -0.72 -31.51
N LYS A 27 -13.93 -1.95 -31.77
CA LYS A 27 -14.60 -2.29 -33.05
C LYS A 27 -15.82 -1.38 -33.29
N PRO A 28 -16.05 -0.96 -34.55
CA PRO A 28 -17.28 -0.27 -34.92
C PRO A 28 -18.51 -1.12 -34.52
N GLY A 29 -19.59 -0.47 -34.08
CA GLY A 29 -20.83 -1.13 -33.66
C GLY A 29 -20.86 -1.55 -32.19
N LEU A 30 -19.76 -1.48 -31.46
CA LEU A 30 -19.72 -1.58 -29.98
C LEU A 30 -19.84 -0.20 -29.33
N PRO A 31 -20.28 -0.12 -28.06
CA PRO A 31 -20.20 1.12 -27.29
C PRO A 31 -18.78 1.72 -27.37
N CYS A 32 -18.68 3.02 -27.60
CA CYS A 32 -17.40 3.73 -27.79
C CYS A 32 -16.58 3.25 -28.99
N GLY A 33 -17.21 2.70 -30.04
CA GLY A 33 -16.53 2.25 -31.27
C GLY A 33 -15.61 3.32 -31.87
N GLY A 34 -14.39 2.91 -32.27
CA GLY A 34 -13.36 3.82 -32.76
C GLY A 34 -12.47 4.47 -31.69
N THR A 35 -12.77 4.27 -30.41
CA THR A 35 -11.93 4.77 -29.33
C THR A 35 -10.59 4.00 -29.28
N PRO A 36 -9.43 4.66 -29.14
CA PRO A 36 -8.16 3.98 -29.01
C PRO A 36 -8.08 3.21 -27.69
N VAL A 37 -7.49 2.02 -27.73
CA VAL A 37 -7.18 1.18 -26.57
C VAL A 37 -5.67 1.20 -26.38
N VAL A 38 -5.21 1.61 -25.21
CA VAL A 38 -3.79 1.68 -24.87
C VAL A 38 -3.30 0.41 -24.21
N VAL A 39 -2.00 0.16 -24.24
CA VAL A 39 -1.34 -0.96 -23.57
C VAL A 39 -1.64 -0.95 -22.06
N GLY A 40 -1.62 0.25 -21.45
CA GLY A 40 -1.84 0.39 -20.00
C GLY A 40 -0.65 -0.08 -19.17
N ALA A 41 -0.86 -0.13 -17.87
CA ALA A 41 0.12 -0.60 -16.90
C ALA A 41 -0.51 -1.65 -16.00
N MET A 42 0.33 -2.37 -15.26
CA MET A 42 -0.15 -3.23 -14.17
C MET A 42 -0.86 -2.39 -13.10
N ASP A 43 -1.72 -3.01 -12.32
CA ASP A 43 -2.56 -2.38 -11.28
C ASP A 43 -1.76 -1.57 -10.26
N ALA A 44 -0.55 -2.01 -9.90
CA ALA A 44 0.34 -1.29 -8.98
C ALA A 44 0.68 0.13 -9.50
N TRP A 45 1.05 0.28 -10.77
CA TRP A 45 1.27 1.59 -11.39
C TRP A 45 -0.04 2.38 -11.52
N GLY A 46 -1.12 1.70 -11.92
CA GLY A 46 -2.45 2.32 -11.97
C GLY A 46 -2.87 2.87 -10.61
N GLY A 47 -2.74 2.07 -9.56
CA GLY A 47 -3.02 2.48 -8.19
C GLY A 47 -2.19 3.67 -7.75
N MET A 48 -0.89 3.67 -8.07
CA MET A 48 0.04 4.75 -7.74
C MET A 48 -0.37 6.07 -8.40
N PHE A 49 -0.61 6.08 -9.70
CA PHE A 49 -1.04 7.29 -10.42
C PHE A 49 -2.41 7.77 -9.95
N GLY A 50 -3.33 6.83 -9.67
CA GLY A 50 -4.69 7.12 -9.22
C GLY A 50 -4.80 7.71 -7.81
N VAL A 51 -3.77 7.56 -6.97
CA VAL A 51 -3.66 8.28 -5.68
C VAL A 51 -2.78 9.52 -5.75
N GLY A 52 -2.38 9.93 -6.95
CA GLY A 52 -1.65 11.18 -7.16
C GLY A 52 -0.15 11.09 -6.90
N VAL A 53 0.43 9.90 -6.95
CA VAL A 53 1.87 9.67 -6.77
C VAL A 53 2.54 9.55 -8.13
N VAL A 54 3.42 10.48 -8.47
CA VAL A 54 3.99 10.60 -9.82
C VAL A 54 5.34 11.34 -9.87
N ARG A 55 5.75 11.99 -8.77
CA ARG A 55 7.00 12.75 -8.70
C ARG A 55 7.96 12.14 -7.69
N ASN A 56 9.24 12.38 -7.90
CA ASN A 56 10.29 12.04 -6.93
C ASN A 56 9.92 12.58 -5.54
N GLY A 57 9.90 11.72 -4.54
CA GLY A 57 9.52 12.03 -3.17
C GLY A 57 8.05 11.76 -2.82
N ASP A 58 7.18 11.52 -3.80
CA ASP A 58 5.80 11.13 -3.53
C ASP A 58 5.73 9.73 -2.89
N ALA A 59 4.74 9.53 -2.00
CA ALA A 59 4.53 8.26 -1.34
C ALA A 59 3.05 7.89 -1.25
N MET A 60 2.77 6.59 -1.20
CA MET A 60 1.43 6.06 -1.11
C MET A 60 1.28 4.94 -0.09
N CYS A 61 0.05 4.73 0.36
CA CYS A 61 -0.43 3.51 0.97
C CYS A 61 -1.76 3.11 0.33
N GLN A 62 -1.79 1.96 -0.34
CA GLN A 62 -3.02 1.36 -0.83
C GLN A 62 -3.55 0.40 0.21
N SER A 63 -4.68 0.76 0.83
CA SER A 63 -5.27 0.03 1.93
C SER A 63 -6.43 -0.84 1.46
N GLY A 64 -6.14 -2.09 1.18
CA GLY A 64 -7.10 -3.11 0.75
C GLY A 64 -7.13 -4.31 1.70
N THR A 65 -7.31 -5.50 1.16
CA THR A 65 -7.16 -6.77 1.88
C THR A 65 -5.75 -6.89 2.49
N SER A 66 -4.74 -6.46 1.73
CA SER A 66 -3.37 -6.19 2.17
C SER A 66 -3.06 -4.70 2.06
N GLU A 67 -1.96 -4.26 2.62
CA GLU A 67 -1.45 -2.90 2.42
C GLU A 67 -0.35 -2.93 1.35
N ILE A 68 -0.28 -1.91 0.52
CA ILE A 68 0.85 -1.68 -0.38
C ILE A 68 1.41 -0.30 -0.09
N ALA A 69 2.51 -0.26 0.66
CA ALA A 69 3.28 0.96 0.85
C ALA A 69 4.20 1.17 -0.36
N GLY A 70 4.38 2.41 -0.78
CA GLY A 70 5.25 2.75 -1.89
C GLY A 70 5.83 4.14 -1.79
N ILE A 71 7.05 4.30 -2.28
CA ILE A 71 7.75 5.59 -2.47
C ILE A 71 8.25 5.63 -3.91
N VAL A 72 8.17 6.80 -4.53
CA VAL A 72 8.73 7.06 -5.85
C VAL A 72 10.01 7.85 -5.72
N SER A 73 11.09 7.34 -6.32
CA SER A 73 12.39 7.99 -6.29
C SER A 73 13.11 7.84 -7.63
N SER A 74 13.93 8.84 -7.97
CA SER A 74 14.93 8.71 -9.03
C SER A 74 16.21 7.99 -8.57
N THR A 75 16.35 7.76 -7.27
CA THR A 75 17.49 7.07 -6.65
C THR A 75 17.07 5.67 -6.24
N VAL A 76 17.98 4.70 -6.41
CA VAL A 76 17.78 3.30 -6.01
C VAL A 76 18.95 2.87 -5.11
N VAL A 77 18.63 2.46 -3.90
CA VAL A 77 19.56 1.78 -3.00
C VAL A 77 19.04 0.35 -2.81
N PRO A 78 19.80 -0.69 -3.21
CA PRO A 78 19.39 -2.07 -3.01
C PRO A 78 19.10 -2.34 -1.53
N THR A 79 17.85 -2.66 -1.22
CA THR A 79 17.39 -2.88 0.16
C THR A 79 16.63 -4.20 0.21
N PRO A 80 17.08 -5.15 1.06
CA PRO A 80 16.38 -6.42 1.23
C PRO A 80 14.92 -6.20 1.59
N GLY A 81 14.04 -7.01 1.00
CA GLY A 81 12.61 -6.98 1.30
C GLY A 81 11.80 -5.98 0.49
N VAL A 82 12.42 -5.01 -0.18
CA VAL A 82 11.73 -4.03 -1.02
C VAL A 82 11.66 -4.53 -2.47
N ILE A 83 10.50 -4.39 -3.10
CA ILE A 83 10.30 -4.66 -4.53
C ILE A 83 10.59 -3.37 -5.30
N LEU A 84 11.46 -3.46 -6.28
CA LEU A 84 11.75 -2.36 -7.20
C LEU A 84 11.09 -2.61 -8.55
N PHE A 85 10.23 -1.71 -8.99
CA PHE A 85 9.66 -1.76 -10.32
C PHE A 85 10.58 -1.05 -11.33
N PRO A 86 10.59 -1.48 -12.61
CA PRO A 86 11.34 -0.79 -13.66
C PRO A 86 10.98 0.68 -13.75
N ALA A 87 11.95 1.51 -14.14
CA ALA A 87 11.73 2.94 -14.27
C ALA A 87 10.63 3.29 -15.30
N TYR A 88 9.83 4.29 -14.97
CA TYR A 88 8.93 4.95 -15.90
C TYR A 88 9.14 6.47 -15.83
N GLU A 89 9.43 7.09 -16.96
CA GLU A 89 9.76 8.54 -17.07
C GLU A 89 10.83 9.02 -16.05
N GLY A 90 11.83 8.16 -15.78
CA GLY A 90 12.98 8.51 -14.91
C GLY A 90 12.74 8.31 -13.42
N ILE A 91 11.59 7.78 -13.02
CA ILE A 91 11.28 7.43 -11.63
C ILE A 91 11.11 5.93 -11.46
N PHE A 92 11.52 5.42 -10.31
CA PHE A 92 11.30 4.05 -9.86
C PHE A 92 10.22 4.01 -8.79
N MET A 93 9.35 3.03 -8.84
CA MET A 93 8.46 2.71 -7.74
C MET A 93 9.13 1.67 -6.83
N HIS A 94 9.43 2.06 -5.61
CA HIS A 94 9.81 1.18 -4.53
C HIS A 94 8.54 0.75 -3.80
N ALA A 95 8.29 -0.55 -3.71
CA ALA A 95 7.07 -1.07 -3.11
C ALA A 95 7.35 -2.10 -2.02
N ALA A 96 6.57 -2.04 -0.97
CA ALA A 96 6.60 -2.97 0.15
C ALA A 96 5.16 -3.41 0.50
N PRO A 97 4.66 -4.48 -0.17
CA PRO A 97 3.35 -5.03 0.14
C PRO A 97 3.40 -5.84 1.43
N THR A 98 2.50 -5.57 2.39
CA THR A 98 2.27 -6.45 3.54
C THR A 98 1.34 -7.61 3.17
N GLN A 99 1.28 -8.66 3.98
CA GLN A 99 0.36 -9.77 3.75
C GLN A 99 -1.05 -9.46 4.24
N SER A 100 -1.19 -8.77 5.36
CA SER A 100 -2.48 -8.47 5.96
C SER A 100 -2.67 -6.98 6.18
N GLY A 101 -3.79 -6.47 5.71
CA GLY A 101 -4.28 -5.11 5.96
C GLY A 101 -5.71 -5.17 6.47
N GLY A 102 -6.68 -4.76 5.64
CA GLY A 102 -8.11 -4.91 5.93
C GLY A 102 -8.55 -6.35 6.17
N ALA A 103 -7.78 -7.36 5.70
CA ALA A 103 -8.04 -8.77 6.01
C ALA A 103 -7.96 -9.05 7.52
N ALA A 104 -7.00 -8.45 8.23
CA ALA A 104 -6.89 -8.61 9.68
C ALA A 104 -8.10 -8.02 10.41
N LEU A 105 -8.57 -6.85 9.99
CA LEU A 105 -9.79 -6.23 10.52
C LEU A 105 -11.02 -7.10 10.22
N SER A 106 -11.17 -7.59 8.98
CA SER A 106 -12.29 -8.44 8.57
C SER A 106 -12.32 -9.75 9.36
N TRP A 107 -11.18 -10.40 9.54
CA TRP A 107 -11.04 -11.61 10.34
C TRP A 107 -11.46 -11.37 11.80
N PHE A 108 -10.96 -10.32 12.42
CA PHE A 108 -11.30 -10.01 13.81
C PHE A 108 -12.78 -9.62 13.97
N SER A 109 -13.34 -8.90 12.99
CA SER A 109 -14.77 -8.56 12.95
C SER A 109 -15.66 -9.79 12.90
N GLN A 110 -15.27 -10.83 12.14
CA GLN A 110 -16.00 -12.11 12.11
C GLN A 110 -16.00 -12.80 13.48
N ILE A 111 -14.87 -12.79 14.20
CA ILE A 111 -14.77 -13.34 15.56
C ILE A 111 -15.74 -12.61 16.51
N LEU A 112 -15.88 -11.29 16.34
CA LEU A 112 -16.79 -10.48 17.16
C LEU A 112 -18.26 -10.55 16.72
N GLY A 113 -18.58 -11.17 15.57
CA GLY A 113 -19.91 -11.15 14.97
C GLY A 113 -20.34 -9.73 14.53
N ARG A 114 -19.38 -8.91 14.07
CA ARG A 114 -19.57 -7.50 13.67
C ARG A 114 -19.09 -7.26 12.25
N THR A 115 -19.51 -6.14 11.68
CA THR A 115 -18.94 -5.62 10.45
C THR A 115 -17.58 -4.95 10.71
N PRO A 116 -16.71 -4.83 9.69
CA PRO A 116 -15.46 -4.07 9.82
C PRO A 116 -15.66 -2.62 10.27
N GLY A 117 -16.74 -1.95 9.81
CA GLY A 117 -17.09 -0.60 10.23
C GLY A 117 -17.39 -0.51 11.72
N GLU A 118 -18.25 -1.39 12.23
CA GLU A 118 -18.58 -1.45 13.68
C GLU A 118 -17.36 -1.78 14.55
N THR A 119 -16.45 -2.62 14.02
CA THR A 119 -15.19 -2.94 14.72
C THR A 119 -14.24 -1.74 14.75
N ALA A 120 -14.16 -0.97 13.67
CA ALA A 120 -13.38 0.27 13.63
C ALA A 120 -13.96 1.33 14.59
N GLU A 121 -15.28 1.44 14.69
CA GLU A 121 -15.95 2.31 15.68
C GLU A 121 -15.66 1.88 17.12
N LEU A 122 -15.63 0.56 17.37
CA LEU A 122 -15.25 0.02 18.68
C LEU A 122 -13.80 0.38 19.02
N ALA A 123 -12.89 0.26 18.05
CA ALA A 123 -11.49 0.64 18.20
C ALA A 123 -11.34 2.14 18.50
N ALA A 124 -12.15 2.99 17.87
CA ALA A 124 -12.13 4.44 18.10
C ALA A 124 -12.58 4.83 19.52
N LYS A 125 -13.45 4.03 20.15
CA LYS A 125 -13.94 4.25 21.52
C LYS A 125 -13.01 3.70 22.60
N ALA A 126 -12.00 2.91 22.22
CA ALA A 126 -11.06 2.32 23.17
C ALA A 126 -10.23 3.41 23.88
N THR A 127 -10.10 3.30 25.19
CA THR A 127 -9.34 4.23 26.04
C THR A 127 -8.16 3.52 26.69
N GLY A 128 -7.07 4.26 26.92
CA GLY A 128 -5.86 3.70 27.52
C GLY A 128 -4.99 2.92 26.55
N SER A 129 -4.14 2.02 27.08
CA SER A 129 -3.29 1.15 26.25
C SER A 129 -4.10 0.04 25.62
N SER A 130 -3.67 -0.42 24.43
CA SER A 130 -4.20 -1.61 23.78
C SER A 130 -3.19 -2.75 23.81
N PRO A 131 -3.61 -4.02 23.62
CA PRO A 131 -2.72 -5.15 23.40
C PRO A 131 -1.77 -4.89 22.22
N TYR A 132 -0.83 -5.80 22.00
CA TYR A 132 -0.09 -5.87 20.75
C TYR A 132 -0.71 -6.91 19.84
N PHE A 133 -0.73 -6.64 18.55
CA PHE A 133 -1.20 -7.59 17.54
C PHE A 133 -0.22 -7.64 16.37
N LEU A 134 0.30 -8.83 16.08
CA LEU A 134 1.00 -9.13 14.83
C LEU A 134 -0.03 -9.55 13.78
N PRO A 135 -0.26 -8.80 12.70
CA PRO A 135 -1.29 -9.10 11.72
C PRO A 135 -0.90 -10.21 10.73
N HIS A 136 0.06 -11.05 11.07
CA HIS A 136 0.69 -12.05 10.22
C HIS A 136 -0.16 -13.34 10.12
N LEU A 137 -1.47 -13.23 9.87
CA LEU A 137 -2.40 -14.36 9.87
C LEU A 137 -1.99 -15.51 8.93
N GLN A 138 -1.33 -15.18 7.83
CA GLN A 138 -0.86 -16.12 6.79
C GLN A 138 0.60 -15.84 6.42
N GLY A 139 1.44 -15.58 7.40
CA GLY A 139 2.79 -15.08 7.18
C GLY A 139 2.84 -13.57 6.96
N GLU A 140 4.01 -13.04 6.68
CA GLU A 140 4.19 -11.63 6.30
C GLU A 140 5.06 -11.51 5.06
N ARG A 141 4.75 -10.51 4.24
CA ARG A 141 5.54 -10.16 3.06
C ARG A 141 6.58 -9.09 3.39
N ALA A 142 6.64 -8.05 2.63
CA ALA A 142 7.63 -6.98 2.77
C ALA A 142 7.50 -6.23 4.09
N PRO A 143 8.64 -5.86 4.73
CA PRO A 143 10.00 -6.19 4.31
C PRO A 143 10.50 -7.54 4.85
N LEU A 144 9.73 -8.25 5.65
CA LEU A 144 10.14 -9.44 6.41
C LEU A 144 10.27 -10.70 5.56
N TRP A 145 9.37 -10.91 4.60
CA TRP A 145 9.27 -12.11 3.76
C TRP A 145 9.32 -13.41 4.58
N ASP A 146 8.55 -13.42 5.68
CA ASP A 146 8.49 -14.50 6.65
C ASP A 146 7.18 -15.26 6.53
N SER A 147 7.22 -16.39 5.81
CA SER A 147 6.06 -17.27 5.64
C SER A 147 5.72 -18.10 6.88
N ALA A 148 6.63 -18.22 7.84
CA ALA A 148 6.42 -18.95 9.09
C ALA A 148 5.75 -18.08 10.17
N SER A 149 5.83 -16.75 10.08
CA SER A 149 5.21 -15.85 11.04
C SER A 149 3.69 -16.05 11.10
N ARG A 150 3.11 -15.93 12.28
CA ARG A 150 1.67 -16.09 12.51
C ARG A 150 1.10 -14.92 13.28
N GLY A 151 -0.23 -14.74 13.18
CA GLY A 151 -0.98 -13.75 13.94
C GLY A 151 -0.91 -14.02 15.45
N VAL A 152 -0.57 -12.99 16.22
CA VAL A 152 -0.42 -13.11 17.67
C VAL A 152 -1.02 -11.90 18.36
N PHE A 153 -1.83 -12.15 19.39
CA PHE A 153 -2.15 -11.14 20.40
C PHE A 153 -1.28 -11.33 21.64
N ALA A 154 -0.61 -10.28 22.07
CA ALA A 154 0.09 -10.24 23.34
C ALA A 154 -0.58 -9.26 24.30
N ARG A 155 -0.79 -9.68 25.57
CA ARG A 155 -1.45 -8.89 26.63
C ARG A 155 -2.88 -8.52 26.29
N LEU A 156 -3.71 -9.50 25.93
CA LEU A 156 -5.14 -9.32 25.62
C LEU A 156 -5.87 -8.53 26.71
N ASP A 157 -6.68 -7.56 26.26
CA ASP A 157 -7.57 -6.75 27.06
C ASP A 157 -8.83 -6.35 26.24
N PRO A 158 -9.79 -5.61 26.80
CA PRO A 158 -10.99 -5.16 26.08
C PRO A 158 -10.70 -4.25 24.86
N ASN A 159 -9.50 -3.69 24.71
CA ASN A 159 -9.12 -2.80 23.63
C ASN A 159 -8.53 -3.53 22.39
N SER A 160 -8.76 -4.84 22.28
CA SER A 160 -8.20 -5.69 21.21
C SER A 160 -8.58 -5.22 19.80
N ALA A 161 -9.75 -4.61 19.61
CA ALA A 161 -10.14 -4.02 18.31
C ALA A 161 -9.17 -2.91 17.88
N ARG A 162 -8.73 -2.06 18.80
CA ARG A 162 -7.73 -1.02 18.53
C ARG A 162 -6.37 -1.63 18.22
N ALA A 163 -5.99 -2.69 18.93
CA ALA A 163 -4.73 -3.40 18.68
C ALA A 163 -4.63 -3.95 17.25
N VAL A 164 -5.73 -4.43 16.65
CA VAL A 164 -5.75 -4.90 15.27
C VAL A 164 -5.40 -3.78 14.30
N LEU A 165 -6.00 -2.61 14.45
CA LEU A 165 -5.72 -1.45 13.60
C LEU A 165 -4.29 -0.92 13.81
N GLU A 166 -3.81 -0.87 15.05
CA GLU A 166 -2.42 -0.48 15.38
C GLU A 166 -1.42 -1.48 14.80
N GLY A 167 -1.67 -2.78 14.90
CA GLY A 167 -0.77 -3.81 14.36
C GLY A 167 -0.58 -3.70 12.85
N VAL A 168 -1.66 -3.46 12.10
CA VAL A 168 -1.58 -3.16 10.66
C VAL A 168 -0.78 -1.86 10.43
N GLY A 169 -1.02 -0.81 11.23
CA GLY A 169 -0.27 0.45 11.16
C GLY A 169 1.23 0.27 11.39
N PHE A 170 1.63 -0.58 12.35
CA PHE A 170 3.03 -0.90 12.63
C PHE A 170 3.67 -1.72 11.52
N SER A 171 2.94 -2.66 10.90
CA SER A 171 3.42 -3.38 9.71
C SER A 171 3.69 -2.43 8.55
N VAL A 172 2.80 -1.46 8.32
CA VAL A 172 3.00 -0.39 7.32
C VAL A 172 4.18 0.51 7.69
N ARG A 173 4.37 0.85 8.97
CA ARG A 173 5.53 1.65 9.42
C ARG A 173 6.84 0.91 9.12
N LEU A 174 6.92 -0.37 9.43
CA LEU A 174 8.09 -1.21 9.12
C LEU A 174 8.39 -1.24 7.62
N ALA A 175 7.34 -1.33 6.79
CA ALA A 175 7.46 -1.24 5.34
C ALA A 175 8.02 0.13 4.90
N PHE A 176 7.52 1.25 5.44
CA PHE A 176 8.04 2.58 5.11
C PHE A 176 9.49 2.79 5.55
N ASP A 177 9.93 2.23 6.67
CA ASP A 177 11.33 2.34 7.11
C ASP A 177 12.28 1.66 6.10
N ALA A 178 11.90 0.51 5.54
CA ALA A 178 12.66 -0.14 4.47
C ALA A 178 12.60 0.67 3.15
N LEU A 179 11.43 1.24 2.82
CA LEU A 179 11.24 2.05 1.61
C LEU A 179 12.06 3.35 1.64
N LYS A 180 12.13 4.04 2.78
CA LYS A 180 12.97 5.24 2.95
C LYS A 180 14.43 4.93 2.67
N SER A 181 14.92 3.79 3.16
CA SER A 181 16.29 3.33 2.88
C SER A 181 16.48 3.04 1.39
N SER A 182 15.54 2.35 0.75
CA SER A 182 15.62 1.97 -0.67
C SER A 182 15.54 3.19 -1.61
N ALA A 183 14.68 4.14 -1.29
CA ALA A 183 14.48 5.37 -2.08
C ALA A 183 15.52 6.47 -1.75
N ALA A 184 16.31 6.32 -0.69
CA ALA A 184 17.21 7.32 -0.12
C ALA A 184 16.51 8.67 0.14
N LEU A 185 15.27 8.63 0.61
CA LEU A 185 14.48 9.82 0.95
C LEU A 185 13.40 9.49 2.00
N ASP A 186 12.94 10.51 2.72
CA ASP A 186 11.82 10.46 3.65
C ASP A 186 10.66 11.33 3.10
N PRO A 187 9.51 10.74 2.74
CA PRO A 187 8.42 11.49 2.14
C PRO A 187 7.81 12.49 3.14
N GLU A 188 7.41 13.66 2.66
CA GLU A 188 6.75 14.67 3.49
C GLU A 188 5.29 14.31 3.79
N THR A 189 4.62 13.65 2.87
CA THR A 189 3.19 13.29 2.95
C THR A 189 2.97 11.93 2.30
N ILE A 190 2.03 11.16 2.83
CA ILE A 190 1.64 9.87 2.28
C ILE A 190 0.21 9.95 1.76
N ASN A 191 -0.01 9.67 0.48
CA ASN A 191 -1.34 9.59 -0.10
C ASN A 191 -1.93 8.20 0.18
N ILE A 192 -3.20 8.15 0.60
CA ILE A 192 -3.89 6.90 0.90
C ILE A 192 -5.12 6.71 0.02
N GLY A 193 -5.31 5.48 -0.48
CA GLY A 193 -6.50 5.04 -1.20
C GLY A 193 -6.96 3.66 -0.76
N GLY A 194 -8.08 3.19 -1.34
CA GLY A 194 -8.65 1.88 -1.05
C GLY A 194 -9.62 1.86 0.13
N GLY A 195 -10.23 0.70 0.38
CA GLY A 195 -11.32 0.55 1.35
C GLY A 195 -10.94 0.87 2.80
N GLY A 196 -9.70 0.61 3.21
CA GLY A 196 -9.22 0.95 4.55
C GLY A 196 -9.10 2.46 4.80
N ALA A 197 -9.03 3.27 3.74
CA ALA A 197 -9.04 4.73 3.86
C ALA A 197 -10.41 5.33 4.21
N ALA A 198 -11.49 4.55 4.15
CA ALA A 198 -12.84 5.03 4.47
C ALA A 198 -13.02 5.42 5.94
N SER A 199 -12.22 4.86 6.86
CA SER A 199 -12.29 5.17 8.28
C SER A 199 -11.40 6.37 8.63
N ASP A 200 -12.01 7.47 9.04
CA ASP A 200 -11.29 8.67 9.52
C ASP A 200 -10.39 8.34 10.72
N PHE A 201 -10.91 7.53 11.66
CA PHE A 201 -10.13 7.09 12.82
C PHE A 201 -8.87 6.33 12.40
N TRP A 202 -8.99 5.40 11.45
CA TRP A 202 -7.86 4.60 11.00
C TRP A 202 -6.84 5.43 10.20
N CYS A 203 -7.31 6.39 9.39
CA CYS A 203 -6.42 7.34 8.71
C CYS A 203 -5.66 8.21 9.72
N GLN A 204 -6.34 8.74 10.76
CA GLN A 204 -5.69 9.52 11.82
C GLN A 204 -4.67 8.66 12.60
N GLN A 205 -5.05 7.43 12.97
CA GLN A 205 -4.14 6.53 13.67
C GLN A 205 -2.88 6.22 12.85
N ARG A 206 -3.02 6.07 11.52
CA ARG A 206 -1.86 5.90 10.62
C ARG A 206 -0.99 7.14 10.58
N ALA A 207 -1.59 8.34 10.53
CA ALA A 207 -0.82 9.60 10.61
C ALA A 207 0.00 9.64 11.90
N ASP A 208 -0.63 9.33 13.03
CA ASP A 208 0.02 9.32 14.36
C ASP A 208 1.15 8.27 14.43
N ILE A 209 0.91 7.04 13.91
CA ILE A 209 1.91 5.94 13.90
C ILE A 209 3.10 6.23 12.98
N LEU A 210 2.84 6.81 11.81
CA LEU A 210 3.87 7.09 10.80
C LEU A 210 4.59 8.41 11.05
N GLY A 211 4.02 9.29 11.90
CA GLY A 211 4.54 10.63 12.14
C GLY A 211 4.50 11.51 10.87
N LYS A 212 3.58 11.23 9.95
CA LYS A 212 3.46 11.91 8.65
C LYS A 212 2.01 12.27 8.34
N PRO A 213 1.75 13.40 7.67
CA PRO A 213 0.45 13.69 7.14
C PRO A 213 -0.04 12.59 6.20
N ILE A 214 -1.27 12.13 6.41
CA ILE A 214 -1.96 11.18 5.53
C ILE A 214 -3.01 11.93 4.74
N ARG A 215 -2.90 11.90 3.41
CA ARG A 215 -3.81 12.61 2.51
C ARG A 215 -4.69 11.61 1.77
N ARG A 216 -5.98 11.60 2.08
CA ARG A 216 -6.94 10.65 1.52
C ARG A 216 -7.36 11.05 0.12
N CYS A 217 -7.23 10.10 -0.82
CA CYS A 217 -7.75 10.25 -2.17
C CYS A 217 -9.28 10.11 -2.17
N ALA A 218 -9.97 11.01 -2.87
CA ALA A 218 -11.43 10.98 -2.99
C ALA A 218 -11.93 9.82 -3.86
N ALA A 219 -11.11 9.32 -4.79
CA ALA A 219 -11.46 8.20 -5.64
C ALA A 219 -11.32 6.88 -4.87
N GLN A 220 -12.40 6.11 -4.78
CA GLN A 220 -12.38 4.78 -4.16
C GLN A 220 -11.58 3.78 -4.99
N GLU A 221 -11.77 3.81 -6.33
CA GLU A 221 -11.11 2.92 -7.29
C GLU A 221 -9.89 3.60 -7.93
N SER A 222 -8.82 3.76 -7.16
CA SER A 222 -7.61 4.47 -7.60
C SER A 222 -6.95 3.80 -8.81
N ALA A 223 -6.92 2.48 -8.91
CA ALA A 223 -6.34 1.79 -10.06
C ALA A 223 -7.10 2.09 -11.36
N ALA A 224 -8.42 2.17 -11.30
CA ALA A 224 -9.24 2.56 -12.46
C ALA A 224 -8.99 4.02 -12.87
N LEU A 225 -8.87 4.93 -11.90
CA LEU A 225 -8.51 6.33 -12.16
C LEU A 225 -7.12 6.41 -12.81
N GLY A 226 -6.14 5.66 -12.32
CA GLY A 226 -4.79 5.61 -12.91
C GLY A 226 -4.79 5.07 -14.34
N ALA A 227 -5.58 4.04 -14.62
CA ALA A 227 -5.76 3.55 -15.99
C ALA A 227 -6.37 4.63 -16.92
N ALA A 228 -7.35 5.37 -16.44
CA ALA A 228 -7.95 6.49 -17.16
C ALA A 228 -6.94 7.64 -17.40
N ILE A 229 -6.07 7.92 -16.42
CA ILE A 229 -4.96 8.90 -16.54
C ILE A 229 -4.02 8.49 -17.67
N LEU A 230 -3.59 7.21 -17.73
CA LEU A 230 -2.72 6.71 -18.79
C LEU A 230 -3.39 6.73 -20.16
N ALA A 231 -4.70 6.41 -20.23
CA ALA A 231 -5.47 6.53 -21.47
C ALA A 231 -5.55 7.99 -21.95
N GLY A 232 -5.82 8.93 -21.04
CA GLY A 232 -5.82 10.36 -21.35
C GLY A 232 -4.47 10.88 -21.83
N ARG A 233 -3.37 10.38 -21.25
CA ARG A 233 -1.99 10.72 -21.66
C ARG A 233 -1.69 10.28 -23.09
N SER A 234 -2.28 9.17 -23.57
CA SER A 234 -2.09 8.73 -24.96
C SER A 234 -2.74 9.67 -25.99
N SER A 235 -3.81 10.36 -25.59
CA SER A 235 -4.53 11.31 -26.45
C SER A 235 -3.83 12.68 -26.50
N ASP A 236 -3.08 13.05 -25.46
CA ASP A 236 -2.25 14.26 -25.38
C ASP A 236 -0.85 13.89 -24.91
N SER A 237 -0.03 13.47 -25.87
CA SER A 237 1.35 13.04 -25.61
C SER A 237 2.28 14.17 -25.18
N THR A 238 1.86 15.43 -25.29
CA THR A 238 2.68 16.61 -24.97
C THR A 238 2.56 17.03 -23.50
N ALA A 239 1.43 16.73 -22.85
CA ALA A 239 1.22 17.07 -21.45
C ALA A 239 2.06 16.17 -20.52
N PRO A 240 2.83 16.72 -19.56
CA PRO A 240 3.49 15.92 -18.54
C PRO A 240 2.49 15.07 -17.75
N LEU A 241 2.85 13.80 -17.44
CA LEU A 241 1.98 12.92 -16.68
C LEU A 241 1.57 13.54 -15.33
N ALA A 242 2.51 14.21 -14.66
CA ALA A 242 2.27 14.89 -13.40
C ALA A 242 1.15 15.93 -13.48
N ASP A 243 1.03 16.66 -14.58
CA ASP A 243 -0.01 17.70 -14.75
C ASP A 243 -1.38 17.06 -14.93
N ILE A 244 -1.45 15.92 -15.64
CA ILE A 244 -2.68 15.15 -15.81
C ILE A 244 -3.13 14.58 -14.46
N VAL A 245 -2.21 13.98 -13.70
CA VAL A 245 -2.45 13.45 -12.35
C VAL A 245 -2.97 14.55 -11.43
N HIS A 246 -2.30 15.69 -11.35
CA HIS A 246 -2.71 16.82 -10.48
C HIS A 246 -4.07 17.41 -10.88
N ARG A 247 -4.42 17.37 -12.15
CA ARG A 247 -5.72 17.84 -12.64
C ARG A 247 -6.86 16.89 -12.29
N LEU A 248 -6.63 15.56 -12.29
CA LEU A 248 -7.67 14.54 -12.15
C LEU A 248 -7.80 13.99 -10.73
N VAL A 249 -6.69 13.84 -10.03
CA VAL A 249 -6.72 13.32 -8.65
C VAL A 249 -7.21 14.41 -7.70
N ARG A 250 -8.13 14.03 -6.83
CA ARG A 250 -8.68 14.89 -5.78
C ARG A 250 -8.47 14.23 -4.43
N PHE A 251 -8.26 15.07 -3.43
CA PHE A 251 -8.16 14.67 -2.04
C PHE A 251 -9.31 15.28 -1.27
N ASP A 252 -9.94 14.53 -0.39
CA ASP A 252 -11.07 15.00 0.39
C ASP A 252 -10.66 15.42 1.80
N ARG A 253 -9.58 14.82 2.34
CA ARG A 253 -9.12 15.13 3.69
C ARG A 253 -7.62 14.84 3.86
N THR A 254 -6.98 15.68 4.70
CA THR A 254 -5.63 15.44 5.26
C THR A 254 -5.76 15.21 6.76
N PHE A 255 -5.05 14.21 7.26
CA PHE A 255 -4.93 13.83 8.66
C PHE A 255 -3.53 14.16 9.11
N GLU A 256 -3.39 15.20 9.91
CA GLU A 256 -2.10 15.61 10.48
C GLU A 256 -1.73 14.68 11.66
N PRO A 257 -0.46 14.30 11.82
CA PRO A 257 -0.04 13.50 12.97
C PRO A 257 -0.16 14.32 14.26
N ASP A 258 -0.65 13.68 15.30
CA ASP A 258 -0.63 14.21 16.67
C ASP A 258 0.77 13.99 17.27
N LEU A 259 1.58 15.04 17.26
CA LEU A 259 2.98 14.96 17.69
C LEU A 259 3.13 14.65 19.19
N ASP A 260 2.12 14.93 20.00
CA ASP A 260 2.12 14.58 21.43
C ASP A 260 2.05 13.06 21.65
N LYS A 261 1.65 12.30 20.61
CA LYS A 261 1.64 10.83 20.62
C LYS A 261 2.90 10.19 20.01
N SER A 262 3.87 10.97 19.56
CA SER A 262 5.07 10.45 18.91
C SER A 262 5.79 9.44 19.79
N ASP A 263 6.19 9.84 20.99
CA ASP A 263 6.90 8.95 21.93
C ASP A 263 6.08 7.71 22.31
N PHE A 264 4.77 7.87 22.42
CA PHE A 264 3.87 6.74 22.69
C PHE A 264 3.90 5.70 21.55
N TYR A 265 3.77 6.13 20.31
CA TYR A 265 3.77 5.20 19.17
C TYR A 265 5.18 4.69 18.84
N ASP A 266 6.25 5.46 19.09
CA ASP A 266 7.62 5.00 18.93
C ASP A 266 7.96 3.86 19.90
N ASN A 267 7.59 4.00 21.18
CA ASN A 267 7.74 2.93 22.16
C ASN A 267 6.93 1.69 21.81
N ARG A 268 5.68 1.88 21.35
CA ARG A 268 4.82 0.76 20.95
C ARG A 268 5.34 0.06 19.70
N PHE A 269 5.86 0.79 18.75
CA PHE A 269 6.49 0.22 17.55
C PHE A 269 7.74 -0.59 17.91
N GLY A 270 8.59 -0.09 18.80
CA GLY A 270 9.74 -0.84 19.32
C GLY A 270 9.31 -2.18 19.92
N ASN A 271 8.31 -2.17 20.79
CA ASN A 271 7.75 -3.39 21.39
C ASN A 271 7.10 -4.33 20.36
N TYR A 272 6.48 -3.80 19.31
CA TYR A 272 5.92 -4.59 18.20
C TYR A 272 7.04 -5.35 17.47
N VAL A 273 8.13 -4.68 17.15
CA VAL A 273 9.31 -5.28 16.50
C VAL A 273 9.93 -6.34 17.40
N GLU A 274 10.09 -6.05 18.70
CA GLU A 274 10.64 -7.00 19.68
C GLU A 274 9.75 -8.24 19.82
N LEU A 275 8.43 -8.08 19.84
CA LEU A 275 7.47 -9.19 19.88
C LEU A 275 7.65 -10.11 18.66
N TYR A 276 7.73 -9.55 17.45
CA TYR A 276 7.99 -10.33 16.24
C TYR A 276 9.32 -11.10 16.35
N GLN A 277 10.40 -10.42 16.71
CA GLN A 277 11.73 -11.03 16.83
C GLN A 277 11.75 -12.18 17.86
N SER A 278 11.09 -11.98 18.99
CA SER A 278 11.03 -12.98 20.08
C SER A 278 10.28 -14.24 19.68
N LEU A 279 9.32 -14.12 18.76
CA LEU A 279 8.50 -15.26 18.30
C LEU A 279 9.09 -15.97 17.09
N ARG A 280 10.10 -15.41 16.44
CA ARG A 280 10.63 -15.93 15.18
C ARG A 280 11.11 -17.37 15.33
N ALA A 281 11.94 -17.65 16.32
CA ALA A 281 12.46 -19.02 16.56
C ALA A 281 11.32 -19.99 16.92
N PHE A 282 10.29 -19.55 17.62
CA PHE A 282 9.12 -20.37 17.90
C PHE A 282 8.36 -20.69 16.62
N ASN A 283 8.07 -19.71 15.78
CA ASN A 283 7.34 -19.89 14.53
C ASN A 283 8.06 -20.80 13.52
N GLU A 284 9.40 -20.72 13.47
CA GLU A 284 10.23 -21.58 12.60
C GLU A 284 10.19 -23.09 13.01
N ASN A 285 9.90 -23.38 14.28
CA ASN A 285 9.89 -24.74 14.84
C ASN A 285 8.48 -25.35 14.95
N VAL A 286 7.43 -24.60 14.69
CA VAL A 286 6.05 -25.10 14.71
C VAL A 286 5.65 -25.49 13.29
N GLU A 287 5.18 -26.72 13.11
CA GLU A 287 4.64 -27.15 11.82
C GLU A 287 3.44 -26.28 11.40
N PRO A 288 3.32 -25.96 10.10
CA PRO A 288 2.27 -25.07 9.58
C PRO A 288 0.83 -25.63 9.72
#